data_3af92ae67ce641b3079a2bc538c92ed5
#
_entry.id   3af92ae67ce641b3079a2bc538c92ed5
#
_cell.length_a   1.000
_cell.length_b   1.000
_cell.length_c   1.000
_cell.angle_alpha   90.00
_cell.angle_beta   90.00
_cell.angle_gamma   90.00
#
_symmetry.space_group_name_H-M   'P 1'
#
loop_
_entity.id
_entity.type
_entity.pdbx_description
1 polymer ?
#
loop_
_entity_poly.entity_id
_entity_poly.type
_entity_poly.pdbx_seq_one_letter_code
_entity_poly.pdbx_strand_id
1 'polypeptide(L)'
;MIRLLAAITILLAVAACAPQSVRNDRAYSPLILISFDGYRADYIDRGLSPTLAALARDGVRAEALRPAFPTLTFPNHYTIVTGLYPDHHGIVHNRMIDPVSGKAFVYSDAQSTADPAWWGGDPLWVSVEREGGHSATMFWPGSDVAIDNVRPGHWLTFDGKVTPDARVDQVLAWFDLPPSQRPAFVTLYFEQVDHAAHYFGPASNETNDALRELDAALQRLVEGLKQRGLFDAANLVVVSDHGGTPSGPDKVVVLDDIVDMNDIDLINTGVLAGFAPKRGHAREVESAVLKPHAHMRCWRKSQVPARLHYGSNARVPPLLCLADSGWLIFTREFMNRPKRRISVGEHGYDNDDPDMRALFVASGPAFRRGLVVPEFDNVDVYPLLAHVLRIKPEPNDGNYAEVKAMLVEP
;
A
#
# COMPACT_ATOMS: atom_id res chain seq x y z
N MET A 1 70.98 12.33 58.97
CA MET A 1 70.99 12.17 57.49
C MET A 1 69.74 11.39 57.08
N ILE A 2 68.70 12.12 56.76
CA ILE A 2 67.38 11.57 56.36
C ILE A 2 67.16 11.96 54.88
N ARG A 3 67.08 10.97 54.04
CA ARG A 3 66.79 11.19 52.60
C ARG A 3 65.27 11.16 52.40
N LEU A 4 64.69 12.28 51.93
CA LEU A 4 63.34 12.40 51.45
C LEU A 4 63.31 11.84 50.04
N LEU A 5 62.45 10.81 49.82
CA LEU A 5 62.02 10.35 48.48
C LEU A 5 60.75 11.09 48.10
N ALA A 6 60.81 11.92 47.07
CA ALA A 6 59.60 12.51 46.44
C ALA A 6 59.05 11.56 45.40
N ALA A 7 57.81 11.09 45.63
CA ALA A 7 57.06 10.32 44.66
C ALA A 7 56.32 11.28 43.72
N ILE A 8 56.69 11.26 42.44
CA ILE A 8 55.99 11.98 41.35
C ILE A 8 54.87 11.09 40.83
N THR A 9 53.63 11.44 41.09
CA THR A 9 52.44 10.79 40.57
C THR A 9 52.11 11.42 39.22
N ILE A 10 52.33 10.67 38.11
CA ILE A 10 51.94 11.09 36.77
C ILE A 10 50.46 10.70 36.57
N LEU A 11 49.57 11.70 36.51
CA LEU A 11 48.19 11.54 36.10
C LEU A 11 48.14 11.44 34.56
N LEU A 12 47.90 10.23 34.03
CA LEU A 12 47.54 10.03 32.62
C LEU A 12 46.07 10.44 32.43
N ALA A 13 45.85 11.60 31.81
CA ALA A 13 44.54 12.00 31.31
C ALA A 13 44.23 11.19 30.04
N VAL A 14 43.41 10.16 30.17
CA VAL A 14 42.84 9.47 29.02
C VAL A 14 41.74 10.36 28.46
N ALA A 15 42.03 11.10 27.41
CA ALA A 15 41.02 11.78 26.60
C ALA A 15 40.19 10.71 25.88
N ALA A 16 39.01 10.40 26.42
CA ALA A 16 38.03 9.60 25.74
C ALA A 16 37.51 10.42 24.53
N CYS A 17 37.98 10.09 23.31
CA CYS A 17 37.33 10.51 22.10
C CYS A 17 35.96 9.81 22.00
N ALA A 18 34.92 10.48 22.51
CA ALA A 18 33.57 10.11 22.14
C ALA A 18 33.43 10.30 20.62
N PRO A 19 32.87 9.36 19.89
CA PRO A 19 32.58 9.56 18.49
C PRO A 19 31.59 10.74 18.41
N GLN A 20 32.04 11.85 17.82
CA GLN A 20 31.14 12.91 17.39
C GLN A 20 30.25 12.30 16.34
N SER A 21 28.98 12.04 16.69
CA SER A 21 27.93 11.84 15.71
C SER A 21 27.98 13.06 14.77
N VAL A 22 28.33 12.83 13.52
CA VAL A 22 28.21 13.83 12.47
C VAL A 22 26.72 14.18 12.42
N ARG A 23 26.31 15.21 13.15
CA ARG A 23 25.00 15.84 12.95
C ARG A 23 25.03 16.33 11.50
N ASN A 24 24.32 15.62 10.65
CA ASN A 24 23.99 16.10 9.33
C ASN A 24 23.12 17.34 9.54
N ASP A 25 23.69 18.55 9.41
CA ASP A 25 22.99 19.85 9.45
C ASP A 25 22.09 20.04 8.21
N ARG A 26 21.40 18.97 7.79
CA ARG A 26 20.42 19.04 6.72
C ARG A 26 19.13 19.60 7.29
N ALA A 27 18.56 20.60 6.60
CA ALA A 27 17.24 21.10 6.92
C ALA A 27 16.24 19.94 7.00
N TYR A 28 15.44 19.90 8.06
CA TYR A 28 14.40 18.89 8.26
C TYR A 28 13.38 18.97 7.12
N SER A 29 13.25 17.90 6.34
CA SER A 29 12.38 17.81 5.18
C SER A 29 11.62 16.48 5.24
N PRO A 30 10.50 16.43 5.96
CA PRO A 30 9.74 15.20 6.12
C PRO A 30 9.04 14.79 4.82
N LEU A 31 8.90 13.47 4.62
CA LEU A 31 8.08 12.88 3.59
C LEU A 31 6.78 12.34 4.18
N ILE A 32 5.65 12.79 3.66
CA ILE A 32 4.32 12.32 4.06
C ILE A 32 3.71 11.58 2.86
N LEU A 33 3.57 10.27 3.00
CA LEU A 33 2.90 9.40 2.04
C LEU A 33 1.43 9.24 2.44
N ILE A 34 0.54 9.76 1.62
CA ILE A 34 -0.90 9.81 1.86
C ILE A 34 -1.57 8.84 0.89
N SER A 35 -2.39 7.91 1.39
CA SER A 35 -3.20 7.04 0.55
C SER A 35 -4.67 7.40 0.64
N PHE A 36 -5.28 7.61 -0.52
CA PHE A 36 -6.71 7.65 -0.73
C PHE A 36 -7.12 6.34 -1.42
N ASP A 37 -7.49 5.33 -0.61
CA ASP A 37 -7.87 4.01 -1.08
C ASP A 37 -8.99 4.07 -2.13
N GLY A 38 -8.82 3.39 -3.25
CA GLY A 38 -9.80 3.33 -4.33
C GLY A 38 -9.98 4.64 -5.12
N TYR A 39 -9.07 5.63 -4.95
CA TYR A 39 -9.15 6.89 -5.69
C TYR A 39 -8.62 6.70 -7.11
N ARG A 40 -9.52 6.47 -8.07
CA ARG A 40 -9.19 6.29 -9.49
C ARG A 40 -8.54 7.53 -10.08
N ALA A 41 -7.59 7.36 -11.00
CA ALA A 41 -6.76 8.43 -11.55
C ALA A 41 -7.57 9.60 -12.16
N ASP A 42 -8.74 9.33 -12.76
CA ASP A 42 -9.62 10.34 -13.35
C ASP A 42 -10.52 11.09 -12.36
N TYR A 43 -10.59 10.63 -11.08
CA TYR A 43 -11.44 11.31 -10.09
C TYR A 43 -10.98 12.73 -9.76
N ILE A 44 -9.70 13.02 -9.89
CA ILE A 44 -9.16 14.38 -9.70
C ILE A 44 -9.77 15.37 -10.70
N ASP A 45 -10.15 14.92 -11.89
CA ASP A 45 -10.71 15.75 -12.96
C ASP A 45 -12.22 16.00 -12.78
N ARG A 46 -12.86 15.38 -11.77
CA ARG A 46 -14.25 15.68 -11.40
C ARG A 46 -14.44 17.07 -10.76
N GLY A 47 -13.34 17.74 -10.38
CA GLY A 47 -13.38 19.07 -9.74
C GLY A 47 -13.86 19.02 -8.28
N LEU A 48 -13.83 17.86 -7.64
CA LEU A 48 -14.31 17.66 -6.26
C LEU A 48 -13.19 17.69 -5.22
N SER A 49 -11.93 17.72 -5.67
CA SER A 49 -10.72 17.70 -4.84
C SER A 49 -9.81 18.90 -5.17
N PRO A 50 -10.23 20.14 -4.85
CA PRO A 50 -9.50 21.36 -5.24
C PRO A 50 -8.12 21.47 -4.59
N THR A 51 -7.94 20.99 -3.36
CA THR A 51 -6.64 20.99 -2.67
C THR A 51 -5.67 20.03 -3.36
N LEU A 52 -6.12 18.82 -3.66
CA LEU A 52 -5.34 17.83 -4.39
C LEU A 52 -4.97 18.35 -5.80
N ALA A 53 -5.92 18.95 -6.49
CA ALA A 53 -5.69 19.56 -7.81
C ALA A 53 -4.69 20.72 -7.75
N ALA A 54 -4.66 21.50 -6.66
CA ALA A 54 -3.65 22.54 -6.46
C ALA A 54 -2.25 21.93 -6.26
N LEU A 55 -2.12 20.88 -5.43
CA LEU A 55 -0.85 20.16 -5.24
C LEU A 55 -0.34 19.56 -6.56
N ALA A 56 -1.25 18.97 -7.35
CA ALA A 56 -0.93 18.42 -8.66
C ALA A 56 -0.44 19.48 -9.66
N ARG A 57 -1.10 20.65 -9.71
CA ARG A 57 -0.72 21.77 -10.58
C ARG A 57 0.62 22.36 -10.17
N ASP A 58 0.89 22.48 -8.87
CA ASP A 58 2.10 23.11 -8.32
C ASP A 58 3.26 22.11 -8.16
N GLY A 59 3.01 20.82 -8.36
CA GLY A 59 3.98 19.73 -8.23
C GLY A 59 4.03 18.82 -9.45
N VAL A 60 3.97 17.52 -9.23
CA VAL A 60 3.96 16.45 -10.22
C VAL A 60 2.63 15.70 -10.15
N ARG A 61 2.02 15.42 -11.29
CA ARG A 61 0.91 14.49 -11.46
C ARG A 61 1.31 13.41 -12.46
N ALA A 62 1.03 12.15 -12.19
CA ALA A 62 1.04 11.12 -13.24
C ALA A 62 -0.31 11.10 -13.96
N GLU A 63 -0.30 10.74 -15.25
CA GLU A 63 -1.54 10.43 -15.98
C GLU A 63 -2.29 9.31 -15.26
N ALA A 64 -1.55 8.30 -14.78
CA ALA A 64 -2.05 7.25 -13.89
C ALA A 64 -0.90 6.56 -13.15
N LEU A 65 -1.22 5.92 -12.03
CA LEU A 65 -0.39 4.94 -11.35
C LEU A 65 -0.97 3.55 -11.64
N ARG A 66 -0.21 2.68 -12.32
CA ARG A 66 -0.65 1.32 -12.62
C ARG A 66 -0.41 0.42 -11.40
N PRO A 67 -1.47 -0.16 -10.80
CA PRO A 67 -1.31 -1.05 -9.65
C PRO A 67 -0.68 -2.38 -10.06
N ALA A 68 -0.06 -3.07 -9.10
CA ALA A 68 0.33 -4.46 -9.25
C ALA A 68 -0.90 -5.38 -9.27
N PHE A 69 -0.79 -6.54 -9.93
CA PHE A 69 -1.84 -7.54 -9.90
C PHE A 69 -1.70 -8.47 -8.68
N PRO A 70 -2.81 -8.85 -8.04
CA PRO A 70 -4.18 -8.38 -8.24
C PRO A 70 -4.35 -6.96 -7.68
N THR A 71 -5.25 -6.18 -8.30
CA THR A 71 -5.47 -4.77 -7.95
C THR A 71 -6.31 -4.64 -6.67
N LEU A 72 -5.78 -5.20 -5.57
CA LEU A 72 -6.39 -5.31 -4.25
C LEU A 72 -5.63 -4.46 -3.22
N THR A 73 -6.33 -4.03 -2.18
CA THR A 73 -5.85 -3.10 -1.15
C THR A 73 -4.54 -3.52 -0.49
N PHE A 74 -4.51 -4.68 0.18
CA PHE A 74 -3.34 -5.11 0.96
C PHE A 74 -2.12 -5.37 0.08
N PRO A 75 -2.24 -6.13 -1.06
CA PRO A 75 -1.14 -6.30 -1.98
C PRO A 75 -0.55 -4.97 -2.46
N ASN A 76 -1.38 -4.02 -2.89
CA ASN A 76 -0.90 -2.78 -3.52
C ASN A 76 -0.36 -1.76 -2.52
N HIS A 77 -0.98 -1.60 -1.35
CA HIS A 77 -0.39 -0.77 -0.30
C HIS A 77 0.98 -1.27 0.13
N TYR A 78 1.16 -2.59 0.22
CA TYR A 78 2.45 -3.15 0.61
C TYR A 78 3.47 -3.08 -0.53
N THR A 79 3.03 -3.22 -1.79
CA THR A 79 3.86 -2.95 -2.97
C THR A 79 4.42 -1.53 -2.97
N ILE A 80 3.58 -0.50 -2.71
CA ILE A 80 4.00 0.91 -2.71
C ILE A 80 5.13 1.19 -1.73
N VAL A 81 5.15 0.52 -0.58
CA VAL A 81 6.16 0.78 0.48
C VAL A 81 7.34 -0.18 0.48
N THR A 82 7.31 -1.25 -0.31
CA THR A 82 8.41 -2.23 -0.46
C THR A 82 9.05 -2.22 -1.84
N GLY A 83 8.33 -1.72 -2.86
CA GLY A 83 8.75 -1.81 -4.26
C GLY A 83 8.75 -3.24 -4.81
N LEU A 84 8.11 -4.18 -4.12
CA LEU A 84 8.03 -5.59 -4.52
C LEU A 84 6.66 -5.91 -5.09
N TYR A 85 6.60 -6.78 -6.10
CA TYR A 85 5.35 -7.38 -6.54
C TYR A 85 4.74 -8.30 -5.46
N PRO A 86 3.42 -8.54 -5.45
CA PRO A 86 2.76 -9.44 -4.50
C PRO A 86 3.39 -10.84 -4.41
N ASP A 87 3.87 -11.37 -5.51
CA ASP A 87 4.60 -12.63 -5.56
C ASP A 87 5.92 -12.61 -4.76
N HIS A 88 6.56 -11.46 -4.65
CA HIS A 88 7.85 -11.31 -3.97
C HIS A 88 7.69 -10.92 -2.51
N HIS A 89 6.77 -10.00 -2.16
CA HIS A 89 6.54 -9.65 -0.76
C HIS A 89 5.59 -10.59 -0.02
N GLY A 90 4.87 -11.48 -0.74
CA GLY A 90 4.08 -12.56 -0.14
C GLY A 90 2.67 -12.21 0.31
N ILE A 91 2.23 -10.95 0.25
CA ILE A 91 0.82 -10.56 0.44
C ILE A 91 0.15 -10.66 -0.93
N VAL A 92 -0.24 -11.87 -1.30
CA VAL A 92 -0.74 -12.18 -2.66
C VAL A 92 -2.23 -11.88 -2.84
N HIS A 93 -2.97 -11.71 -1.74
CA HIS A 93 -4.41 -11.44 -1.78
C HIS A 93 -4.88 -10.92 -0.41
N ASN A 94 -6.03 -10.22 -0.35
CA ASN A 94 -6.66 -9.81 0.91
C ASN A 94 -7.10 -11.02 1.78
N ARG A 95 -7.24 -12.20 1.17
CA ARG A 95 -7.47 -13.49 1.83
C ARG A 95 -6.62 -14.57 1.17
N MET A 96 -5.73 -15.19 1.92
CA MET A 96 -4.82 -16.22 1.42
C MET A 96 -4.57 -17.29 2.49
N ILE A 97 -4.05 -18.43 2.08
CA ILE A 97 -3.64 -19.54 2.96
C ILE A 97 -2.17 -19.84 2.68
N ASP A 98 -1.37 -19.92 3.72
CA ASP A 98 -0.01 -20.41 3.61
C ASP A 98 -0.02 -21.95 3.52
N PRO A 99 0.44 -22.54 2.41
CA PRO A 99 0.32 -23.97 2.18
C PRO A 99 1.25 -24.82 3.07
N VAL A 100 2.24 -24.21 3.73
CA VAL A 100 3.18 -24.91 4.59
C VAL A 100 2.65 -24.98 6.01
N SER A 101 2.21 -23.83 6.56
CA SER A 101 1.70 -23.75 7.93
C SER A 101 0.19 -24.04 8.04
N GLY A 102 -0.55 -23.97 6.94
CA GLY A 102 -2.02 -24.06 6.92
C GLY A 102 -2.72 -22.84 7.52
N LYS A 103 -1.98 -21.81 7.95
CA LYS A 103 -2.56 -20.58 8.49
C LYS A 103 -3.28 -19.80 7.42
N ALA A 104 -4.36 -19.11 7.79
CA ALA A 104 -5.09 -18.19 6.95
C ALA A 104 -4.74 -16.74 7.28
N PHE A 105 -4.52 -15.93 6.25
CA PHE A 105 -4.51 -14.49 6.32
C PHE A 105 -5.86 -13.96 5.86
N VAL A 106 -6.48 -13.10 6.66
CA VAL A 106 -7.74 -12.42 6.34
C VAL A 106 -7.59 -10.95 6.72
N TYR A 107 -7.63 -10.07 5.75
CA TYR A 107 -7.33 -8.64 5.93
C TYR A 107 -8.18 -7.94 7.03
N SER A 108 -9.41 -8.41 7.26
CA SER A 108 -10.32 -7.88 8.28
C SER A 108 -10.15 -8.50 9.67
N ASP A 109 -9.23 -9.44 9.82
CA ASP A 109 -8.89 -10.08 11.10
C ASP A 109 -7.50 -9.62 11.57
N ALA A 110 -7.48 -8.65 12.49
CA ALA A 110 -6.24 -8.09 13.03
C ALA A 110 -5.34 -9.14 13.68
N GLN A 111 -5.89 -10.24 14.22
CA GLN A 111 -5.08 -11.32 14.79
C GLN A 111 -4.36 -12.10 13.68
N SER A 112 -5.03 -12.35 12.55
CA SER A 112 -4.41 -13.06 11.42
C SER A 112 -3.34 -12.22 10.73
N THR A 113 -3.54 -10.90 10.61
CA THR A 113 -2.59 -9.99 9.96
C THR A 113 -1.37 -9.66 10.81
N ALA A 114 -1.43 -9.84 12.13
CA ALA A 114 -0.36 -9.49 13.06
C ALA A 114 0.86 -10.43 13.04
N ASP A 115 0.77 -11.58 12.35
CA ASP A 115 1.92 -12.52 12.25
C ASP A 115 2.95 -11.96 11.26
N PRO A 116 4.19 -11.62 11.71
CA PRO A 116 5.22 -11.08 10.82
C PRO A 116 5.64 -12.03 9.70
N ALA A 117 5.37 -13.32 9.81
CA ALA A 117 5.67 -14.30 8.76
C ALA A 117 4.92 -14.07 7.43
N TRP A 118 3.86 -13.26 7.44
CA TRP A 118 3.16 -12.87 6.21
C TRP A 118 3.93 -11.86 5.37
N TRP A 119 4.65 -10.93 6.01
CA TRP A 119 5.14 -9.69 5.45
C TRP A 119 6.60 -9.83 5.02
N GLY A 120 6.84 -10.08 3.73
CA GLY A 120 8.18 -10.18 3.17
C GLY A 120 8.68 -8.84 2.64
N GLY A 121 10.01 -8.69 2.56
CA GLY A 121 10.66 -7.44 2.20
C GLY A 121 10.64 -6.41 3.34
N ASP A 122 11.35 -5.31 3.13
CA ASP A 122 11.49 -4.23 4.11
C ASP A 122 10.71 -2.99 3.64
N PRO A 123 9.61 -2.64 4.29
CA PRO A 123 8.89 -1.42 3.97
C PRO A 123 9.68 -0.18 4.40
N LEU A 124 9.40 0.98 3.77
CA LEU A 124 10.12 2.23 3.97
C LEU A 124 10.29 2.61 5.45
N TRP A 125 9.31 2.37 6.30
CA TRP A 125 9.44 2.67 7.73
C TRP A 125 10.50 1.83 8.43
N VAL A 126 10.68 0.57 8.02
CA VAL A 126 11.75 -0.30 8.56
C VAL A 126 13.12 0.23 8.14
N SER A 127 13.28 0.58 6.86
CA SER A 127 14.53 1.13 6.34
C SER A 127 14.90 2.46 7.01
N VAL A 128 13.91 3.36 7.22
CA VAL A 128 14.11 4.64 7.93
C VAL A 128 14.58 4.44 9.37
N GLU A 129 13.94 3.53 10.12
CA GLU A 129 14.33 3.24 11.52
C GLU A 129 15.73 2.61 11.60
N ARG A 130 16.06 1.70 10.69
CA ARG A 130 17.40 1.07 10.64
C ARG A 130 18.52 2.06 10.33
N GLU A 131 18.25 3.08 9.55
CA GLU A 131 19.21 4.16 9.28
C GLU A 131 19.25 5.24 10.37
N GLY A 132 18.54 5.04 11.49
CA GLY A 132 18.53 5.93 12.65
C GLY A 132 17.62 7.15 12.51
N GLY A 133 16.73 7.15 11.52
CA GLY A 133 15.62 8.09 11.40
C GLY A 133 14.44 7.68 12.28
N HIS A 134 13.37 8.47 12.24
CA HIS A 134 12.09 8.15 12.87
C HIS A 134 11.00 8.10 11.84
N SER A 135 10.12 7.11 11.95
CA SER A 135 8.92 6.96 11.13
C SER A 135 7.66 7.00 11.99
N ALA A 136 6.55 7.41 11.37
CA ALA A 136 5.24 7.41 12.00
C ALA A 136 4.19 6.89 11.02
N THR A 137 3.30 6.02 11.48
CA THR A 137 2.28 5.42 10.60
C THR A 137 0.88 5.65 11.18
N MET A 138 0.14 6.56 10.52
CA MET A 138 -1.28 6.74 10.78
C MET A 138 -2.04 5.82 9.87
N PHE A 139 -2.06 4.54 10.29
CA PHE A 139 -2.51 3.38 9.55
C PHE A 139 -1.68 3.11 8.28
N TRP A 140 -1.62 1.91 7.87
CA TRP A 140 -1.11 1.36 6.61
C TRP A 140 -1.06 -0.16 6.76
N PRO A 141 -1.44 -0.96 5.76
CA PRO A 141 -1.31 -2.41 5.82
C PRO A 141 0.11 -2.86 6.21
N GLY A 142 0.23 -3.62 7.30
CA GLY A 142 1.51 -4.12 7.84
C GLY A 142 2.25 -3.18 8.77
N SER A 143 1.83 -1.92 8.96
CA SER A 143 2.59 -0.95 9.77
C SER A 143 2.49 -1.16 11.29
N ASP A 144 1.52 -1.93 11.75
CA ASP A 144 1.35 -2.33 13.15
C ASP A 144 2.01 -3.69 13.47
N VAL A 145 2.78 -4.23 12.52
CA VAL A 145 3.54 -5.48 12.68
C VAL A 145 5.03 -5.19 12.85
N ALA A 146 5.72 -5.98 13.67
CA ALA A 146 7.18 -5.91 13.79
C ALA A 146 7.84 -6.69 12.64
N ILE A 147 7.95 -6.06 11.48
CA ILE A 147 8.56 -6.67 10.31
C ILE A 147 10.08 -6.69 10.52
N ASP A 148 10.67 -7.87 10.39
CA ASP A 148 12.08 -8.13 10.71
C ASP A 148 12.50 -7.51 12.08
N ASN A 149 11.62 -7.66 13.09
CA ASN A 149 11.77 -7.14 14.45
C ASN A 149 11.83 -5.60 14.56
N VAL A 150 11.47 -4.85 13.52
CA VAL A 150 11.43 -3.40 13.51
C VAL A 150 9.99 -2.90 13.36
N ARG A 151 9.61 -1.92 14.15
CA ARG A 151 8.34 -1.19 14.05
C ARG A 151 8.60 0.27 13.74
N PRO A 152 7.62 0.99 13.18
CA PRO A 152 7.69 2.46 13.17
C PRO A 152 7.87 3.01 14.58
N GLY A 153 8.59 4.12 14.73
CA GLY A 153 8.77 4.80 16.01
C GLY A 153 7.43 5.24 16.63
N HIS A 154 6.47 5.60 15.78
CA HIS A 154 5.08 5.87 16.16
C HIS A 154 4.13 5.12 15.24
N TRP A 155 3.18 4.41 15.80
CA TRP A 155 2.20 3.65 15.02
C TRP A 155 0.89 3.48 15.79
N LEU A 156 -0.18 3.25 15.06
CA LEU A 156 -1.51 2.93 15.60
C LEU A 156 -2.08 1.74 14.84
N THR A 157 -2.74 0.85 15.55
CA THR A 157 -3.55 -0.21 14.91
C THR A 157 -4.75 0.43 14.22
N PHE A 158 -5.09 -0.08 13.05
CA PHE A 158 -6.21 0.46 12.26
C PHE A 158 -7.53 0.43 13.03
N ASP A 159 -8.19 1.58 13.07
CA ASP A 159 -9.56 1.74 13.57
C ASP A 159 -10.34 2.65 12.59
N GLY A 160 -11.23 2.06 11.81
CA GLY A 160 -12.08 2.77 10.84
C GLY A 160 -13.06 3.77 11.46
N LYS A 161 -13.18 3.82 12.81
CA LYS A 161 -13.99 4.83 13.51
C LYS A 161 -13.26 6.16 13.70
N VAL A 162 -11.94 6.18 13.56
CA VAL A 162 -11.16 7.40 13.63
C VAL A 162 -11.41 8.22 12.38
N THR A 163 -12.00 9.41 12.56
CA THR A 163 -12.36 10.29 11.45
C THR A 163 -11.16 10.78 10.66
N PRO A 164 -11.30 11.17 9.39
CA PRO A 164 -10.22 11.74 8.59
C PRO A 164 -9.51 12.91 9.28
N ASP A 165 -10.26 13.83 9.88
CA ASP A 165 -9.71 14.96 10.62
C ASP A 165 -8.85 14.53 11.81
N ALA A 166 -9.32 13.55 12.59
CA ALA A 166 -8.58 13.03 13.74
C ALA A 166 -7.28 12.32 13.31
N ARG A 167 -7.26 11.66 12.16
CA ARG A 167 -6.04 11.08 11.59
C ARG A 167 -5.03 12.18 11.23
N VAL A 168 -5.49 13.25 10.60
CA VAL A 168 -4.66 14.42 10.28
C VAL A 168 -4.12 15.08 11.56
N ASP A 169 -4.96 15.28 12.57
CA ASP A 169 -4.55 15.87 13.83
C ASP A 169 -3.46 15.05 14.54
N GLN A 170 -3.57 13.71 14.47
CA GLN A 170 -2.54 12.83 15.00
C GLN A 170 -1.21 12.99 14.25
N VAL A 171 -1.24 13.06 12.92
CA VAL A 171 -0.04 13.30 12.11
C VAL A 171 0.60 14.65 12.45
N LEU A 172 -0.21 15.70 12.58
CA LEU A 172 0.26 17.03 12.94
C LEU A 172 0.87 17.05 14.36
N ALA A 173 0.30 16.29 15.31
CA ALA A 173 0.83 16.17 16.67
C ALA A 173 2.23 15.51 16.69
N TRP A 174 2.50 14.56 15.78
CA TRP A 174 3.86 14.00 15.68
C TRP A 174 4.90 15.03 15.21
N PHE A 175 4.50 16.04 14.42
CA PHE A 175 5.39 17.14 14.05
C PHE A 175 5.61 18.17 15.17
N ASP A 176 4.77 18.16 16.22
CA ASP A 176 4.95 19.00 17.41
C ASP A 176 5.95 18.38 18.41
N LEU A 177 6.39 17.15 18.22
CA LEU A 177 7.40 16.49 19.03
C LEU A 177 8.73 17.27 19.02
N PRO A 178 9.61 17.06 20.03
CA PRO A 178 10.96 17.61 20.00
C PRO A 178 11.70 17.23 18.69
N PRO A 179 12.56 18.09 18.14
CA PRO A 179 13.21 17.86 16.84
C PRO A 179 13.90 16.50 16.69
N SER A 180 14.45 15.95 17.78
CA SER A 180 15.10 14.63 17.80
C SER A 180 14.16 13.44 17.77
N GLN A 181 12.83 13.68 17.84
CA GLN A 181 11.81 12.63 17.83
C GLN A 181 10.83 12.78 16.65
N ARG A 182 10.99 13.87 15.86
CA ARG A 182 10.10 14.11 14.70
C ARG A 182 10.31 13.08 13.62
N PRO A 183 9.22 12.51 13.06
CA PRO A 183 9.35 11.51 12.01
C PRO A 183 9.85 12.15 10.71
N ALA A 184 10.85 11.53 10.08
CA ALA A 184 11.30 11.86 8.74
C ALA A 184 10.36 11.28 7.66
N PHE A 185 9.67 10.19 7.98
CA PHE A 185 8.70 9.52 7.12
C PHE A 185 7.39 9.31 7.87
N VAL A 186 6.29 9.67 7.22
CA VAL A 186 4.93 9.50 7.75
C VAL A 186 4.04 8.83 6.72
N THR A 187 3.23 7.85 7.12
CA THR A 187 2.11 7.36 6.32
C THR A 187 0.79 7.88 6.88
N LEU A 188 -0.18 8.15 6.00
CA LEU A 188 -1.53 8.59 6.34
C LEU A 188 -2.52 7.93 5.37
N TYR A 189 -3.39 7.06 5.89
CA TYR A 189 -4.30 6.23 5.10
C TYR A 189 -5.77 6.60 5.33
N PHE A 190 -6.55 6.55 4.24
CA PHE A 190 -7.98 6.82 4.22
C PHE A 190 -8.71 5.83 3.30
N GLU A 191 -9.76 5.16 3.82
CA GLU A 191 -10.58 4.15 3.14
C GLU A 191 -11.91 4.68 2.58
N GLN A 192 -12.26 5.94 2.80
CA GLN A 192 -13.61 6.45 2.61
C GLN A 192 -14.10 6.34 1.15
N VAL A 193 -13.22 6.58 0.16
CA VAL A 193 -13.61 6.55 -1.27
C VAL A 193 -13.86 5.11 -1.72
N ASP A 194 -12.97 4.18 -1.36
CA ASP A 194 -13.15 2.75 -1.64
C ASP A 194 -14.44 2.22 -1.00
N HIS A 195 -14.62 2.52 0.29
CA HIS A 195 -15.82 2.12 1.03
C HIS A 195 -17.09 2.65 0.35
N ALA A 196 -17.14 3.93 -0.02
CA ALA A 196 -18.29 4.51 -0.69
C ALA A 196 -18.53 3.87 -2.07
N ALA A 197 -17.47 3.63 -2.84
CA ALA A 197 -17.54 2.98 -4.15
C ALA A 197 -18.10 1.56 -4.05
N HIS A 198 -17.66 0.76 -3.10
CA HIS A 198 -18.19 -0.58 -2.85
C HIS A 198 -19.67 -0.58 -2.50
N TYR A 199 -20.12 0.38 -1.72
CA TYR A 199 -21.50 0.41 -1.21
C TYR A 199 -22.50 1.08 -2.15
N PHE A 200 -22.08 2.13 -2.86
CA PHE A 200 -22.97 2.97 -3.63
C PHE A 200 -22.60 3.05 -5.11
N GLY A 201 -21.40 2.59 -5.48
CA GLY A 201 -20.87 2.60 -6.84
C GLY A 201 -19.93 3.77 -7.10
N PRO A 202 -18.96 3.58 -8.04
CA PRO A 202 -17.89 4.56 -8.32
C PRO A 202 -18.37 5.93 -8.82
N ALA A 203 -19.58 6.01 -9.36
CA ALA A 203 -20.19 7.25 -9.90
C ALA A 203 -21.27 7.86 -8.98
N SER A 204 -21.46 7.31 -7.77
CA SER A 204 -22.52 7.75 -6.85
C SER A 204 -22.22 9.13 -6.23
N ASN A 205 -23.28 9.73 -5.67
CA ASN A 205 -23.11 10.96 -4.89
C ASN A 205 -22.31 10.70 -3.62
N GLU A 206 -22.48 9.56 -2.99
CA GLU A 206 -21.78 9.16 -1.78
C GLU A 206 -20.26 9.01 -2.04
N THR A 207 -19.86 8.45 -3.18
CA THR A 207 -18.45 8.44 -3.61
C THR A 207 -17.93 9.86 -3.87
N ASN A 208 -18.74 10.72 -4.49
CA ASN A 208 -18.39 12.11 -4.69
C ASN A 208 -18.27 12.89 -3.37
N ASP A 209 -19.09 12.58 -2.37
CA ASP A 209 -19.00 13.17 -1.03
C ASP A 209 -17.75 12.70 -0.28
N ALA A 210 -17.38 11.42 -0.42
CA ALA A 210 -16.11 10.90 0.10
C ALA A 210 -14.90 11.60 -0.52
N LEU A 211 -14.93 11.91 -1.83
CA LEU A 211 -13.85 12.69 -2.47
C LEU A 211 -13.69 14.07 -1.85
N ARG A 212 -14.81 14.76 -1.56
CA ARG A 212 -14.80 16.08 -0.88
C ARG A 212 -14.30 15.99 0.55
N GLU A 213 -14.71 14.95 1.29
CA GLU A 213 -14.27 14.71 2.66
C GLU A 213 -12.76 14.53 2.74
N LEU A 214 -12.19 13.71 1.84
CA LEU A 214 -10.74 13.50 1.82
C LEU A 214 -9.97 14.74 1.37
N ASP A 215 -10.51 15.53 0.45
CA ASP A 215 -9.90 16.81 0.07
C ASP A 215 -9.91 17.81 1.23
N ALA A 216 -10.97 17.85 2.01
CA ALA A 216 -11.04 18.68 3.22
C ALA A 216 -10.01 18.23 4.27
N ALA A 217 -9.83 16.93 4.47
CA ALA A 217 -8.78 16.40 5.34
C ALA A 217 -7.37 16.74 4.83
N LEU A 218 -7.14 16.65 3.51
CA LEU A 218 -5.88 17.08 2.89
C LEU A 218 -5.64 18.58 3.08
N GLN A 219 -6.67 19.42 2.91
CA GLN A 219 -6.60 20.85 3.18
C GLN A 219 -6.20 21.12 4.62
N ARG A 220 -6.84 20.43 5.60
CA ARG A 220 -6.48 20.52 7.01
C ARG A 220 -5.01 20.18 7.26
N LEU A 221 -4.48 19.14 6.62
CA LEU A 221 -3.06 18.77 6.72
C LEU A 221 -2.17 19.90 6.19
N VAL A 222 -2.46 20.41 4.99
CA VAL A 222 -1.70 21.50 4.37
C VAL A 222 -1.70 22.76 5.24
N GLU A 223 -2.85 23.15 5.75
CA GLU A 223 -2.98 24.32 6.64
C GLU A 223 -2.24 24.09 7.97
N GLY A 224 -2.35 22.90 8.55
CA GLY A 224 -1.64 22.52 9.77
C GLY A 224 -0.12 22.54 9.61
N LEU A 225 0.39 22.12 8.46
CA LEU A 225 1.82 22.21 8.12
C LEU A 225 2.28 23.67 7.92
N LYS A 226 1.44 24.51 7.26
CA LYS A 226 1.72 25.95 7.11
C LYS A 226 1.81 26.67 8.45
N GLN A 227 0.88 26.40 9.36
CA GLN A 227 0.88 26.97 10.72
C GLN A 227 2.13 26.62 11.50
N ARG A 228 2.77 25.48 11.21
CA ARG A 228 4.03 25.00 11.81
C ARG A 228 5.27 25.46 11.05
N GLY A 229 5.12 26.19 9.95
CA GLY A 229 6.23 26.55 9.06
C GLY A 229 6.92 25.36 8.41
N LEU A 230 6.21 24.24 8.26
CA LEU A 230 6.74 22.98 7.71
C LEU A 230 6.33 22.72 6.27
N PHE A 231 5.31 23.42 5.75
CA PHE A 231 4.76 23.13 4.43
C PHE A 231 5.78 23.23 3.31
N ASP A 232 6.61 24.27 3.30
CA ASP A 232 7.62 24.48 2.27
C ASP A 232 8.81 23.52 2.37
N ALA A 233 8.97 22.86 3.51
CA ALA A 233 10.00 21.86 3.75
C ALA A 233 9.49 20.43 3.55
N ALA A 234 8.19 20.19 3.64
CA ALA A 234 7.59 18.88 3.55
C ALA A 234 7.44 18.42 2.10
N ASN A 235 7.68 17.13 1.85
CA ASN A 235 7.32 16.46 0.61
C ASN A 235 6.01 15.70 0.85
N LEU A 236 4.99 16.00 0.08
CA LEU A 236 3.68 15.35 0.11
C LEU A 236 3.56 14.45 -1.12
N VAL A 237 3.27 13.17 -0.90
CA VAL A 237 2.99 12.23 -1.98
C VAL A 237 1.62 11.61 -1.72
N VAL A 238 0.66 11.89 -2.59
CA VAL A 238 -0.71 11.37 -2.51
C VAL A 238 -0.85 10.29 -3.58
N VAL A 239 -1.17 9.08 -3.13
CA VAL A 239 -1.35 7.91 -3.98
C VAL A 239 -2.71 7.27 -3.75
N SER A 240 -3.12 6.40 -4.65
CA SER A 240 -4.07 5.33 -4.39
C SER A 240 -3.42 3.99 -4.70
N ASP A 241 -3.96 2.95 -4.14
CA ASP A 241 -3.54 1.57 -4.38
C ASP A 241 -4.19 0.95 -5.62
N HIS A 242 -5.39 1.40 -5.99
CA HIS A 242 -6.15 0.99 -7.18
C HIS A 242 -7.25 2.01 -7.50
N GLY A 243 -7.92 1.79 -8.62
CA GLY A 243 -9.19 2.41 -8.98
C GLY A 243 -10.37 1.51 -8.63
N GLY A 244 -11.43 1.56 -9.45
CA GLY A 244 -12.61 0.73 -9.27
C GLY A 244 -13.62 0.90 -10.39
N THR A 245 -14.37 -0.17 -10.69
CA THR A 245 -15.36 -0.24 -11.77
C THR A 245 -16.75 -0.62 -11.24
N PRO A 246 -17.85 -0.21 -11.89
CA PRO A 246 -19.19 -0.64 -11.51
C PRO A 246 -19.37 -2.16 -11.62
N SER A 247 -19.91 -2.75 -10.55
CA SER A 247 -20.27 -4.18 -10.46
C SER A 247 -21.71 -4.33 -10.00
N GLY A 248 -22.15 -5.54 -9.70
CA GLY A 248 -23.50 -5.74 -9.17
C GLY A 248 -23.97 -7.20 -9.10
N PRO A 249 -25.11 -7.43 -8.47
CA PRO A 249 -25.66 -8.77 -8.24
C PRO A 249 -26.10 -9.50 -9.52
N ASP A 250 -26.28 -8.80 -10.62
CA ASP A 250 -26.62 -9.31 -11.95
C ASP A 250 -25.39 -9.74 -12.75
N LYS A 251 -24.18 -9.44 -12.28
CA LYS A 251 -22.91 -9.76 -12.91
C LYS A 251 -22.09 -10.77 -12.06
N VAL A 252 -22.68 -11.95 -11.85
CA VAL A 252 -22.06 -12.99 -11.02
C VAL A 252 -21.92 -14.29 -11.80
N VAL A 253 -20.70 -14.81 -11.81
CA VAL A 253 -20.41 -16.19 -12.22
C VAL A 253 -20.53 -17.08 -10.98
N VAL A 254 -21.41 -18.08 -11.03
CA VAL A 254 -21.59 -19.04 -9.92
C VAL A 254 -20.63 -20.22 -10.14
N LEU A 255 -19.65 -20.34 -9.26
CA LEU A 255 -18.57 -21.35 -9.41
C LEU A 255 -19.11 -22.78 -9.35
N ASP A 256 -20.17 -23.02 -8.58
CA ASP A 256 -20.85 -24.33 -8.47
C ASP A 256 -21.45 -24.84 -9.80
N ASP A 257 -21.70 -23.97 -10.77
CA ASP A 257 -22.18 -24.36 -12.10
C ASP A 257 -21.05 -24.83 -13.02
N ILE A 258 -19.79 -24.69 -12.56
CA ILE A 258 -18.57 -24.96 -13.33
C ILE A 258 -17.83 -26.16 -12.76
N VAL A 259 -17.69 -26.24 -11.43
CA VAL A 259 -16.94 -27.29 -10.72
C VAL A 259 -17.70 -27.78 -9.49
N ASP A 260 -17.60 -29.08 -9.20
CA ASP A 260 -18.15 -29.60 -7.96
C ASP A 260 -17.36 -29.05 -6.75
N MET A 261 -18.06 -28.34 -5.88
CA MET A 261 -17.47 -27.74 -4.68
C MET A 261 -16.91 -28.77 -3.69
N ASN A 262 -17.36 -30.03 -3.78
CA ASN A 262 -16.79 -31.13 -2.97
C ASN A 262 -15.40 -31.55 -3.43
N ASP A 263 -15.00 -31.22 -4.66
CA ASP A 263 -13.74 -31.63 -5.27
C ASP A 263 -12.62 -30.56 -5.11
N ILE A 264 -12.94 -29.41 -4.52
CA ILE A 264 -11.99 -28.31 -4.34
C ILE A 264 -11.90 -27.84 -2.90
N ASP A 265 -10.74 -27.28 -2.54
CA ASP A 265 -10.52 -26.45 -1.36
C ASP A 265 -10.53 -25.00 -1.81
N LEU A 266 -11.64 -24.31 -1.56
CA LEU A 266 -11.83 -22.91 -1.91
C LEU A 266 -11.04 -21.99 -0.95
N ILE A 267 -10.22 -21.09 -1.49
CA ILE A 267 -9.37 -20.19 -0.71
C ILE A 267 -9.96 -18.78 -0.69
N ASN A 268 -10.32 -18.26 -1.85
CA ASN A 268 -10.94 -16.94 -2.00
C ASN A 268 -11.95 -16.92 -3.16
N THR A 269 -12.83 -15.91 -3.15
CA THR A 269 -13.83 -15.60 -4.19
C THR A 269 -13.90 -14.08 -4.36
N GLY A 270 -14.68 -13.60 -5.28
CA GLY A 270 -14.82 -12.20 -5.63
C GLY A 270 -14.36 -11.98 -7.06
N VAL A 271 -13.54 -10.96 -7.29
CA VAL A 271 -12.99 -10.67 -8.63
C VAL A 271 -11.98 -11.72 -9.07
N LEU A 272 -11.12 -12.14 -8.16
CA LEU A 272 -10.15 -13.22 -8.36
C LEU A 272 -10.52 -14.39 -7.44
N ALA A 273 -10.97 -15.48 -8.00
CA ALA A 273 -11.23 -16.71 -7.26
C ALA A 273 -10.02 -17.64 -7.33
N GLY A 274 -9.65 -18.19 -6.16
CA GLY A 274 -8.52 -19.10 -6.04
C GLY A 274 -8.88 -20.35 -5.26
N PHE A 275 -8.45 -21.53 -5.73
CA PHE A 275 -8.75 -22.82 -5.11
C PHE A 275 -7.72 -23.90 -5.47
N ALA A 276 -7.72 -24.97 -4.70
CA ALA A 276 -6.91 -26.16 -4.94
C ALA A 276 -7.81 -27.36 -5.21
N PRO A 277 -7.52 -28.20 -6.20
CA PRO A 277 -8.18 -29.50 -6.34
C PRO A 277 -7.87 -30.40 -5.13
N LYS A 278 -8.87 -31.06 -4.58
CA LYS A 278 -8.64 -32.10 -3.58
C LYS A 278 -7.91 -33.30 -4.18
N ARG A 279 -7.30 -34.09 -3.30
CA ARG A 279 -6.54 -35.27 -3.71
C ARG A 279 -7.41 -36.24 -4.53
N GLY A 280 -6.96 -36.55 -5.75
CA GLY A 280 -7.65 -37.45 -6.67
C GLY A 280 -8.56 -36.76 -7.69
N HIS A 281 -8.88 -35.45 -7.51
CA HIS A 281 -9.84 -34.73 -8.36
C HIS A 281 -9.17 -33.72 -9.31
N ALA A 282 -7.83 -33.64 -9.34
CA ALA A 282 -7.11 -32.61 -10.10
C ALA A 282 -7.48 -32.60 -11.61
N ARG A 283 -7.61 -33.79 -12.23
CA ARG A 283 -7.90 -33.90 -13.64
C ARG A 283 -9.31 -33.41 -14.00
N GLU A 284 -10.29 -33.78 -13.21
CA GLU A 284 -11.69 -33.40 -13.37
C GLU A 284 -11.87 -31.90 -13.15
N VAL A 285 -11.32 -31.38 -12.07
CA VAL A 285 -11.37 -29.96 -11.74
C VAL A 285 -10.69 -29.11 -12.83
N GLU A 286 -9.46 -29.46 -13.22
CA GLU A 286 -8.75 -28.73 -14.28
C GLU A 286 -9.49 -28.78 -15.61
N SER A 287 -10.04 -29.94 -16.01
CA SER A 287 -10.83 -30.07 -17.24
C SER A 287 -12.09 -29.23 -17.23
N ALA A 288 -12.73 -29.08 -16.06
CA ALA A 288 -13.90 -28.23 -15.90
C ALA A 288 -13.57 -26.75 -15.95
N VAL A 289 -12.48 -26.32 -15.28
CA VAL A 289 -12.17 -24.93 -15.01
C VAL A 289 -11.34 -24.27 -16.12
N LEU A 290 -10.41 -25.00 -16.75
CA LEU A 290 -9.44 -24.41 -17.69
C LEU A 290 -9.98 -24.26 -19.13
N LYS A 291 -11.20 -24.70 -19.41
CA LYS A 291 -11.88 -24.43 -20.69
C LYS A 291 -12.37 -22.97 -20.72
N PRO A 292 -12.68 -22.39 -21.88
CA PRO A 292 -13.27 -21.05 -21.95
C PRO A 292 -14.61 -20.98 -21.22
N HIS A 293 -14.79 -19.88 -20.47
CA HIS A 293 -16.01 -19.55 -19.75
C HIS A 293 -16.49 -18.16 -20.14
N ALA A 294 -17.78 -17.90 -20.04
CA ALA A 294 -18.31 -16.54 -20.11
C ALA A 294 -17.91 -15.76 -18.86
N HIS A 295 -17.47 -14.53 -19.06
CA HIS A 295 -17.20 -13.55 -18.02
C HIS A 295 -16.10 -13.91 -17.00
N MET A 296 -15.26 -14.90 -17.32
CA MET A 296 -14.05 -15.18 -16.54
C MET A 296 -13.00 -15.91 -17.37
N ARG A 297 -11.75 -15.79 -16.92
CA ARG A 297 -10.61 -16.52 -17.46
C ARG A 297 -9.87 -17.23 -16.33
N CYS A 298 -9.57 -18.51 -16.54
CA CYS A 298 -8.91 -19.33 -15.52
C CYS A 298 -7.55 -19.85 -15.99
N TRP A 299 -6.63 -20.02 -15.03
CA TRP A 299 -5.28 -20.53 -15.26
C TRP A 299 -4.82 -21.45 -14.13
N ARG A 300 -3.89 -22.34 -14.44
CA ARG A 300 -2.97 -22.81 -13.42
C ARG A 300 -2.05 -21.65 -13.02
N LYS A 301 -1.65 -21.57 -11.76
CA LYS A 301 -0.79 -20.46 -11.30
C LYS A 301 0.50 -20.30 -12.14
N SER A 302 1.06 -21.42 -12.64
CA SER A 302 2.23 -21.42 -13.52
C SER A 302 1.96 -20.92 -14.95
N GLN A 303 0.71 -20.69 -15.31
CA GLN A 303 0.25 -20.24 -16.63
C GLN A 303 -0.37 -18.83 -16.60
N VAL A 304 -0.34 -18.17 -15.44
CA VAL A 304 -0.72 -16.76 -15.33
C VAL A 304 0.17 -15.95 -16.28
N PRO A 305 -0.39 -15.00 -17.06
CA PRO A 305 0.41 -14.19 -17.98
C PRO A 305 1.58 -13.50 -17.29
N ALA A 306 2.78 -13.60 -17.86
CA ALA A 306 4.02 -13.10 -17.26
C ALA A 306 3.97 -11.59 -16.93
N ARG A 307 3.21 -10.79 -17.72
CA ARG A 307 3.01 -9.34 -17.47
C ARG A 307 2.35 -9.02 -16.12
N LEU A 308 1.65 -9.99 -15.54
CA LEU A 308 0.97 -9.82 -14.25
C LEU A 308 1.93 -10.00 -13.05
N HIS A 309 3.15 -10.45 -13.28
CA HIS A 309 4.16 -10.70 -12.22
C HIS A 309 3.58 -11.49 -11.03
N TYR A 310 2.79 -12.55 -11.35
CA TYR A 310 1.99 -13.26 -10.36
C TYR A 310 1.93 -14.76 -10.68
N GLY A 311 1.96 -15.61 -9.64
CA GLY A 311 1.80 -17.06 -9.77
C GLY A 311 3.01 -17.87 -9.31
N SER A 312 4.14 -17.26 -8.97
CA SER A 312 5.34 -17.97 -8.47
C SER A 312 5.31 -18.20 -6.96
N ASN A 313 4.66 -17.31 -6.20
CA ASN A 313 4.59 -17.44 -4.74
C ASN A 313 3.82 -18.70 -4.30
N ALA A 314 4.29 -19.35 -3.25
CA ALA A 314 3.66 -20.57 -2.72
C ALA A 314 2.21 -20.34 -2.26
N ARG A 315 1.89 -19.14 -1.79
CA ARG A 315 0.56 -18.73 -1.28
C ARG A 315 -0.46 -18.47 -2.38
N VAL A 316 -0.01 -18.32 -3.63
CA VAL A 316 -0.92 -18.24 -4.77
C VAL A 316 -1.57 -19.60 -5.00
N PRO A 317 -2.92 -19.67 -5.05
CA PRO A 317 -3.64 -20.93 -5.26
C PRO A 317 -3.25 -21.65 -6.56
N PRO A 318 -3.27 -22.98 -6.60
CA PRO A 318 -2.94 -23.76 -7.79
C PRO A 318 -3.75 -23.40 -9.03
N LEU A 319 -5.03 -23.07 -8.84
CA LEU A 319 -5.96 -22.62 -9.87
C LEU A 319 -6.53 -21.27 -9.52
N LEU A 320 -6.58 -20.39 -10.52
CA LEU A 320 -7.05 -19.02 -10.42
C LEU A 320 -8.07 -18.74 -11.52
N CYS A 321 -9.14 -18.05 -11.18
CA CYS A 321 -10.12 -17.54 -12.13
C CYS A 321 -10.31 -16.04 -11.89
N LEU A 322 -10.00 -15.23 -12.88
CA LEU A 322 -10.21 -13.79 -12.90
C LEU A 322 -11.50 -13.46 -13.64
N ALA A 323 -12.39 -12.73 -13.00
CA ALA A 323 -13.61 -12.25 -13.64
C ALA A 323 -13.30 -11.14 -14.66
N ASP A 324 -14.15 -11.02 -15.68
CA ASP A 324 -14.14 -9.84 -16.55
C ASP A 324 -14.53 -8.58 -15.76
N SER A 325 -14.09 -7.42 -16.21
CA SER A 325 -14.35 -6.14 -15.51
C SER A 325 -15.85 -5.97 -15.18
N GLY A 326 -16.13 -5.66 -13.92
CA GLY A 326 -17.48 -5.53 -13.37
C GLY A 326 -18.16 -6.85 -12.98
N TRP A 327 -17.59 -8.01 -13.31
CA TRP A 327 -18.12 -9.33 -12.93
C TRP A 327 -17.48 -9.83 -11.63
N LEU A 328 -18.18 -10.76 -10.96
CA LEU A 328 -17.77 -11.38 -9.70
C LEU A 328 -17.90 -12.90 -9.79
N ILE A 329 -17.06 -13.63 -9.09
CA ILE A 329 -17.10 -15.10 -8.99
C ILE A 329 -17.46 -15.45 -7.55
N PHE A 330 -18.63 -16.05 -7.35
CA PHE A 330 -19.08 -16.49 -6.03
C PHE A 330 -19.59 -17.93 -6.07
N THR A 331 -19.76 -18.51 -4.88
CA THR A 331 -20.40 -19.82 -4.71
C THR A 331 -21.90 -19.65 -4.49
N ARG A 332 -22.67 -20.68 -4.77
CA ARG A 332 -24.11 -20.74 -4.45
C ARG A 332 -24.36 -20.59 -2.95
N GLU A 333 -23.49 -21.17 -2.12
CA GLU A 333 -23.54 -20.96 -0.67
C GLU A 333 -23.44 -19.48 -0.30
N PHE A 334 -22.45 -18.76 -0.86
CA PHE A 334 -22.30 -17.32 -0.62
C PHE A 334 -23.54 -16.55 -1.09
N MET A 335 -24.05 -16.89 -2.29
CA MET A 335 -25.24 -16.24 -2.86
C MET A 335 -26.50 -16.40 -1.99
N ASN A 336 -26.62 -17.50 -1.27
CA ASN A 336 -27.76 -17.81 -0.41
C ASN A 336 -27.61 -17.35 1.05
N ARG A 337 -26.47 -16.76 1.45
CA ARG A 337 -26.28 -16.27 2.84
C ARG A 337 -27.29 -15.16 3.19
N PRO A 338 -27.95 -15.25 4.35
CA PRO A 338 -28.83 -14.17 4.81
C PRO A 338 -28.07 -12.85 4.97
N LYS A 339 -28.71 -11.73 4.60
CA LYS A 339 -28.15 -10.38 4.71
C LYS A 339 -26.84 -10.16 3.95
N ARG A 340 -26.47 -11.03 3.00
CA ARG A 340 -25.32 -10.77 2.15
C ARG A 340 -25.53 -9.49 1.36
N ARG A 341 -24.47 -8.79 1.12
CA ARG A 341 -24.43 -7.68 0.18
C ARG A 341 -23.42 -8.02 -0.91
N ILE A 342 -23.81 -7.86 -2.16
CA ILE A 342 -22.89 -7.82 -3.28
C ILE A 342 -22.57 -6.35 -3.51
N SER A 343 -21.31 -6.07 -3.62
CA SER A 343 -20.80 -4.75 -3.89
C SER A 343 -21.27 -4.26 -5.27
N VAL A 344 -21.51 -2.95 -5.39
CA VAL A 344 -21.90 -2.31 -6.65
C VAL A 344 -20.77 -1.52 -7.29
N GLY A 345 -19.59 -1.53 -6.68
CA GLY A 345 -18.32 -1.09 -7.22
C GLY A 345 -17.23 -2.01 -6.72
N GLU A 346 -16.34 -2.47 -7.60
CA GLU A 346 -15.30 -3.44 -7.28
C GLU A 346 -13.98 -3.14 -7.97
N HIS A 347 -12.94 -3.73 -7.43
CA HIS A 347 -11.57 -3.70 -7.89
C HIS A 347 -10.94 -5.10 -7.74
N GLY A 348 -9.69 -5.30 -8.14
CA GLY A 348 -9.03 -6.60 -8.11
C GLY A 348 -8.89 -7.23 -9.50
N TYR A 349 -9.37 -6.54 -10.53
CA TYR A 349 -9.31 -6.98 -11.93
C TYR A 349 -7.90 -6.92 -12.51
N ASP A 350 -7.82 -7.19 -13.81
CA ASP A 350 -6.59 -7.04 -14.57
C ASP A 350 -6.01 -5.63 -14.42
N ASN A 351 -4.73 -5.52 -14.17
CA ASN A 351 -4.09 -4.22 -13.98
C ASN A 351 -3.88 -3.43 -15.29
N ASP A 352 -4.21 -4.02 -16.45
CA ASP A 352 -4.33 -3.29 -17.72
C ASP A 352 -5.72 -2.64 -17.89
N ASP A 353 -6.71 -2.97 -17.05
CA ASP A 353 -8.02 -2.32 -17.07
C ASP A 353 -7.88 -0.84 -16.67
N PRO A 354 -8.33 0.11 -17.53
CA PRO A 354 -8.24 1.54 -17.24
C PRO A 354 -8.96 1.95 -15.94
N ASP A 355 -10.03 1.25 -15.56
CA ASP A 355 -10.76 1.53 -14.33
C ASP A 355 -9.98 1.17 -13.05
N MET A 356 -8.92 0.35 -13.19
CA MET A 356 -8.02 0.01 -12.08
C MET A 356 -6.91 1.04 -11.88
N ARG A 357 -6.75 2.02 -12.78
CA ARG A 357 -5.72 3.05 -12.68
C ARG A 357 -5.90 3.89 -11.41
N ALA A 358 -4.81 4.03 -10.68
CA ALA A 358 -4.75 4.73 -9.39
C ALA A 358 -4.19 6.15 -9.53
N LEU A 359 -4.42 6.97 -8.52
CA LEU A 359 -3.90 8.33 -8.40
C LEU A 359 -2.41 8.33 -8.04
N PHE A 360 -1.65 9.30 -8.61
CA PHE A 360 -0.36 9.74 -8.09
C PHE A 360 -0.20 11.24 -8.24
N VAL A 361 0.05 11.92 -7.13
CA VAL A 361 0.41 13.35 -7.05
C VAL A 361 1.56 13.51 -6.06
N ALA A 362 2.58 14.29 -6.42
CA ALA A 362 3.69 14.61 -5.54
C ALA A 362 3.99 16.11 -5.55
N SER A 363 4.21 16.70 -4.37
CA SER A 363 4.50 18.12 -4.21
C SER A 363 5.46 18.33 -3.05
N GLY A 364 6.35 19.31 -3.16
CA GLY A 364 7.34 19.63 -2.15
C GLY A 364 8.71 19.93 -2.75
N PRO A 365 9.70 20.24 -1.90
CA PRO A 365 11.02 20.71 -2.37
C PRO A 365 11.81 19.69 -3.19
N ALA A 366 11.55 18.40 -3.04
CA ALA A 366 12.22 17.36 -3.83
C ALA A 366 11.65 17.23 -5.25
N PHE A 367 10.42 17.68 -5.47
CA PHE A 367 9.69 17.44 -6.72
C PHE A 367 9.70 18.65 -7.66
N ARG A 368 9.70 18.37 -8.96
CA ARG A 368 9.52 19.41 -9.99
C ARG A 368 8.12 20.02 -9.90
N ARG A 369 7.96 21.20 -10.44
CA ARG A 369 6.68 21.94 -10.42
C ARG A 369 6.04 21.92 -11.81
N GLY A 370 4.71 21.76 -11.81
CA GLY A 370 3.90 21.84 -13.03
C GLY A 370 4.19 20.71 -14.02
N LEU A 371 4.63 19.54 -13.53
CA LEU A 371 5.02 18.41 -14.38
C LEU A 371 3.91 17.37 -14.42
N VAL A 372 3.50 16.98 -15.62
CA VAL A 372 2.69 15.78 -15.86
C VAL A 372 3.61 14.71 -16.45
N VAL A 373 3.58 13.51 -15.86
CA VAL A 373 4.35 12.35 -16.35
C VAL A 373 3.41 11.28 -16.87
N PRO A 374 3.85 10.43 -17.81
CA PRO A 374 3.08 9.28 -18.27
C PRO A 374 2.72 8.32 -17.12
N GLU A 375 1.84 7.35 -17.40
CA GLU A 375 1.58 6.21 -16.52
C GLU A 375 2.87 5.46 -16.18
N PHE A 376 3.00 5.04 -14.92
CA PHE A 376 4.11 4.21 -14.42
C PHE A 376 3.61 3.19 -13.39
N ASP A 377 4.41 2.17 -13.09
CA ASP A 377 4.05 1.09 -12.19
C ASP A 377 4.19 1.49 -10.71
N ASN A 378 3.29 1.03 -9.85
CA ASN A 378 3.32 1.38 -8.42
C ASN A 378 4.54 0.80 -7.65
N VAL A 379 5.20 -0.24 -8.17
CA VAL A 379 6.50 -0.71 -7.65
C VAL A 379 7.59 0.36 -7.72
N ASP A 380 7.47 1.31 -8.65
CA ASP A 380 8.46 2.39 -8.85
C ASP A 380 8.33 3.51 -7.80
N VAL A 381 7.24 3.54 -7.05
CA VAL A 381 7.04 4.51 -5.96
C VAL A 381 8.08 4.29 -4.86
N TYR A 382 8.39 3.05 -4.51
CA TYR A 382 9.38 2.75 -3.47
C TYR A 382 10.77 3.36 -3.74
N PRO A 383 11.44 3.09 -4.87
CA PRO A 383 12.74 3.69 -5.14
C PRO A 383 12.70 5.22 -5.27
N LEU A 384 11.58 5.82 -5.73
CA LEU A 384 11.37 7.27 -5.73
C LEU A 384 11.40 7.81 -4.30
N LEU A 385 10.60 7.21 -3.39
CA LEU A 385 10.50 7.67 -2.00
C LEU A 385 11.79 7.41 -1.22
N ALA A 386 12.46 6.28 -1.44
CA ALA A 386 13.76 6.00 -0.85
C ALA A 386 14.79 7.07 -1.24
N HIS A 387 14.79 7.51 -2.51
CA HIS A 387 15.65 8.62 -2.95
C HIS A 387 15.30 9.95 -2.24
N VAL A 388 14.02 10.31 -2.16
CA VAL A 388 13.57 11.52 -1.44
C VAL A 388 13.97 11.49 0.04
N LEU A 389 13.84 10.34 0.69
CA LEU A 389 14.26 10.09 2.07
C LEU A 389 15.80 10.02 2.21
N ARG A 390 16.51 9.86 1.08
CA ARG A 390 17.97 9.66 1.03
C ARG A 390 18.44 8.44 1.82
N ILE A 391 17.61 7.41 1.81
CA ILE A 391 17.95 6.09 2.34
C ILE A 391 18.38 5.17 1.19
N LYS A 392 19.20 4.18 1.52
CA LYS A 392 19.57 3.15 0.55
C LYS A 392 18.34 2.26 0.29
N PRO A 393 17.85 2.17 -0.97
CA PRO A 393 16.76 1.26 -1.26
C PRO A 393 17.20 -0.19 -1.05
N GLU A 394 16.37 -0.99 -0.42
CA GLU A 394 16.52 -2.44 -0.37
C GLU A 394 16.28 -3.05 -1.77
N PRO A 395 16.68 -4.32 -2.01
CA PRO A 395 16.35 -4.99 -3.26
C PRO A 395 14.86 -4.95 -3.54
N ASN A 396 14.47 -4.45 -4.71
CA ASN A 396 13.08 -4.25 -5.10
C ASN A 396 12.89 -4.46 -6.61
N ASP A 397 11.64 -4.50 -7.05
CA ASP A 397 11.26 -4.70 -8.45
C ASP A 397 11.07 -3.39 -9.21
N GLY A 398 11.11 -2.25 -8.52
CA GLY A 398 10.87 -0.94 -9.11
C GLY A 398 12.04 -0.44 -9.95
N ASN A 399 11.72 0.39 -10.93
CA ASN A 399 12.67 1.03 -11.83
C ASN A 399 12.78 2.53 -11.55
N TYR A 400 13.79 2.95 -10.79
CA TYR A 400 14.03 4.37 -10.49
C TYR A 400 14.16 5.24 -11.75
N ALA A 401 14.63 4.69 -12.87
CA ALA A 401 14.82 5.44 -14.11
C ALA A 401 13.49 6.00 -14.67
N GLU A 402 12.36 5.32 -14.45
CA GLU A 402 11.03 5.76 -14.90
C GLU A 402 10.54 6.99 -14.12
N VAL A 403 10.93 7.12 -12.86
CA VAL A 403 10.38 8.13 -11.93
C VAL A 403 11.34 9.28 -11.60
N LYS A 404 12.65 9.11 -11.84
CA LYS A 404 13.66 10.13 -11.47
C LYS A 404 13.42 11.51 -12.12
N ALA A 405 12.77 11.54 -13.28
CA ALA A 405 12.44 12.81 -13.97
C ALA A 405 11.45 13.69 -13.19
N MET A 406 10.77 13.13 -12.17
CA MET A 406 9.89 13.86 -11.27
C MET A 406 10.65 14.74 -10.28
N LEU A 407 11.92 14.45 -10.04
CA LEU A 407 12.74 15.10 -9.02
C LEU A 407 13.50 16.31 -9.56
N VAL A 408 13.75 17.29 -8.66
CA VAL A 408 14.58 18.44 -8.94
C VAL A 408 16.05 18.02 -9.11
N GLU A 409 16.51 17.11 -8.23
CA GLU A 409 17.84 16.50 -8.24
C GLU A 409 17.64 14.98 -8.38
N PRO A 410 17.73 14.42 -9.60
CA PRO A 410 17.50 13.01 -9.87
C PRO A 410 18.69 12.09 -9.49
#